data_d05c9ca9e6bb18af1f55ef3462828e3f
#
_entry.id   d05c9ca9e6bb18af1f55ef3462828e3f
#
_cell.length_a   1.000
_cell.length_b   1.000
_cell.length_c   1.000
_cell.angle_alpha   90.00
_cell.angle_beta   90.00
_cell.angle_gamma   90.00
#
_symmetry.space_group_name_H-M   'P 1'
#
loop_
_entity.id
_entity.type
_entity.pdbx_description
1 polymer ?
#
loop_
_entity_poly.entity_id
_entity_poly.type
_entity_poly.pdbx_seq_one_letter_code
_entity_poly.pdbx_strand_id
1 'polypeptide(L)'
;MSNIKDIENKHISVLLTELVDSIEIKNDKKNIIVDSTLGMWWHASKMIEKMNSWDIFVWFDADIKNLELARIRLEEVNKNKKVEIHLINSNFWNLKDELEKIWIKEITWIYYDLWLSSLHLDEADRWFSFMKDGPLDMRLNKTKWKTAADIVNSYKDSELREIFLKY
;
A
#
# COMPACT_ATOMS: atom_id res chain seq x y z
N MET A 1 -5.74 -20.77 -1.45
CA MET A 1 -5.65 -19.48 -2.17
C MET A 1 -7.08 -18.93 -2.24
N SER A 2 -7.37 -17.87 -1.48
CA SER A 2 -8.64 -17.15 -1.64
C SER A 2 -8.71 -16.65 -3.09
N ASN A 3 -9.82 -16.92 -3.75
CA ASN A 3 -10.00 -16.50 -5.13
C ASN A 3 -10.06 -14.96 -5.14
N ILE A 4 -9.29 -14.30 -6.02
CA ILE A 4 -9.27 -12.82 -6.13
C ILE A 4 -10.70 -12.26 -6.22
N LYS A 5 -11.60 -12.96 -6.91
CA LYS A 5 -13.03 -12.62 -7.00
C LYS A 5 -13.78 -12.63 -5.66
N ASP A 6 -13.38 -13.49 -4.72
CA ASP A 6 -14.03 -13.53 -3.38
C ASP A 6 -13.60 -12.33 -2.52
N ILE A 7 -12.41 -11.83 -2.76
CA ILE A 7 -11.88 -10.61 -2.12
C ILE A 7 -12.57 -9.38 -2.71
N GLU A 8 -12.75 -9.33 -4.02
CA GLU A 8 -13.43 -8.24 -4.73
C GLU A 8 -14.87 -8.01 -4.26
N ASN A 9 -15.58 -9.06 -3.88
CA ASN A 9 -16.98 -8.96 -3.43
C ASN A 9 -17.14 -8.51 -1.97
N LYS A 10 -16.05 -8.47 -1.18
CA LYS A 10 -16.12 -8.22 0.27
C LYS A 10 -15.67 -6.84 0.70
N HIS A 11 -15.00 -6.10 -0.18
CA HIS A 11 -14.40 -4.81 0.19
C HIS A 11 -14.84 -3.71 -0.76
N ILE A 12 -15.36 -2.63 -0.19
CA ILE A 12 -15.62 -1.37 -0.90
C ILE A 12 -14.56 -0.38 -0.43
N SER A 13 -13.72 0.07 -1.35
CA SER A 13 -12.69 1.05 -1.03
C SER A 13 -13.31 2.40 -0.70
N VAL A 14 -12.85 3.01 0.38
CA VAL A 14 -13.35 4.30 0.85
C VAL A 14 -12.92 5.40 -0.13
N LEU A 15 -13.86 6.29 -0.50
CA LEU A 15 -13.63 7.44 -1.38
C LEU A 15 -12.97 7.11 -2.73
N LEU A 16 -13.21 5.90 -3.27
CA LEU A 16 -12.57 5.44 -4.51
C LEU A 16 -12.82 6.38 -5.69
N THR A 17 -14.06 6.73 -5.90
CA THR A 17 -14.48 7.60 -7.02
C THR A 17 -13.99 9.03 -6.79
N GLU A 18 -14.20 9.55 -5.60
CA GLU A 18 -13.85 10.91 -5.23
C GLU A 18 -12.34 11.17 -5.36
N LEU A 19 -11.52 10.22 -4.91
CA LEU A 19 -10.06 10.32 -5.03
C LEU A 19 -9.64 10.29 -6.51
N VAL A 20 -10.11 9.31 -7.26
CA VAL A 20 -9.74 9.17 -8.67
C VAL A 20 -10.21 10.37 -9.49
N ASP A 21 -11.41 10.88 -9.24
CA ASP A 21 -11.95 12.02 -9.97
C ASP A 21 -11.23 13.33 -9.61
N SER A 22 -10.76 13.49 -8.39
CA SER A 22 -10.00 14.66 -7.96
C SER A 22 -8.62 14.80 -8.63
N ILE A 23 -8.04 13.70 -9.09
CA ILE A 23 -6.74 13.70 -9.76
C ILE A 23 -6.91 14.05 -11.24
N GLU A 24 -6.40 15.20 -11.65
CA GLU A 24 -6.42 15.65 -13.04
C GLU A 24 -5.29 15.00 -13.84
N ILE A 25 -5.63 14.24 -14.89
CA ILE A 25 -4.68 13.69 -15.86
C ILE A 25 -4.50 14.68 -17.00
N LYS A 26 -3.26 15.14 -17.19
CA LYS A 26 -2.90 16.06 -18.26
C LYS A 26 -2.58 15.28 -19.53
N ASN A 27 -3.15 15.72 -20.66
CA ASN A 27 -2.97 15.06 -21.95
C ASN A 27 -1.79 15.60 -22.76
N ASP A 28 -1.25 16.74 -22.36
CA ASP A 28 -0.14 17.45 -23.04
C ASP A 28 1.25 17.13 -22.43
N LYS A 29 1.29 16.42 -21.31
CA LYS A 29 2.52 16.02 -20.63
C LYS A 29 2.36 14.68 -19.91
N LYS A 30 3.50 14.04 -19.65
CA LYS A 30 3.56 12.81 -18.86
C LYS A 30 3.10 13.07 -17.42
N ASN A 31 2.16 12.28 -16.94
CA ASN A 31 1.79 12.28 -15.53
C ASN A 31 2.58 11.19 -14.80
N ILE A 32 3.05 11.52 -13.60
CA ILE A 32 3.72 10.59 -12.70
C ILE A 32 2.92 10.59 -11.41
N ILE A 33 2.22 9.49 -11.16
CA ILE A 33 1.30 9.34 -10.03
C ILE A 33 1.88 8.31 -9.07
N VAL A 34 1.90 8.67 -7.79
CA VAL A 34 2.42 7.84 -6.72
C VAL A 34 1.30 7.47 -5.76
N ASP A 35 1.08 6.18 -5.59
CA ASP A 35 0.32 5.61 -4.49
C ASP A 35 1.30 5.16 -3.41
N SER A 36 1.31 5.86 -2.29
CA SER A 36 2.30 5.64 -1.22
C SER A 36 1.87 4.61 -0.18
N THR A 37 0.67 4.10 -0.30
CA THR A 37 0.08 3.17 0.66
C THR A 37 -0.75 2.14 -0.07
N LEU A 38 -0.33 0.92 0.04
CA LEU A 38 -1.10 -0.16 -0.54
C LEU A 38 -2.29 -0.49 0.35
N GLY A 39 -3.43 -0.06 -0.11
CA GLY A 39 -4.65 -0.77 0.22
C GLY A 39 -4.80 -2.00 -0.69
N MET A 40 -6.01 -2.44 -0.86
CA MET A 40 -6.32 -3.42 -1.90
C MET A 40 -6.42 -2.66 -3.23
N TRP A 41 -5.58 -2.94 -4.17
CA TRP A 41 -5.42 -2.45 -5.56
C TRP A 41 -6.55 -1.64 -6.24
N TRP A 42 -7.68 -1.34 -5.55
CA TRP A 42 -8.86 -0.68 -6.11
C TRP A 42 -8.57 0.73 -6.64
N HIS A 43 -7.96 1.56 -5.82
CA HIS A 43 -7.57 2.91 -6.21
C HIS A 43 -6.57 2.87 -7.37
N ALA A 44 -5.56 2.01 -7.28
CA ALA A 44 -4.56 1.84 -8.31
C ALA A 44 -5.16 1.34 -9.64
N SER A 45 -6.07 0.36 -9.60
CA SER A 45 -6.75 -0.15 -10.80
C SER A 45 -7.54 0.95 -11.50
N LYS A 46 -8.35 1.70 -10.74
CA LYS A 46 -9.14 2.81 -11.28
C LYS A 46 -8.27 3.95 -11.77
N MET A 47 -7.16 4.22 -11.10
CA MET A 47 -6.21 5.23 -11.54
C MET A 47 -5.57 4.84 -12.88
N ILE A 48 -5.12 3.60 -13.04
CA ILE A 48 -4.55 3.09 -14.31
C ILE A 48 -5.58 3.17 -15.44
N GLU A 49 -6.86 2.87 -15.19
CA GLU A 49 -7.93 3.03 -16.20
C GLU A 49 -8.07 4.48 -16.67
N LYS A 50 -7.79 5.46 -15.81
CA LYS A 50 -7.86 6.89 -16.13
C LYS A 50 -6.61 7.43 -16.82
N MET A 51 -5.43 6.84 -16.58
CA MET A 51 -4.12 7.30 -17.07
C MET A 51 -3.92 7.07 -18.58
N ASN A 52 -2.99 7.83 -19.15
CA ASN A 52 -2.55 7.67 -20.55
C ASN A 52 -1.44 6.63 -20.67
N SER A 53 -1.24 6.06 -21.85
CA SER A 53 -0.28 4.98 -22.12
C SER A 53 1.21 5.36 -21.91
N TRP A 54 1.53 6.63 -21.84
CA TRP A 54 2.90 7.13 -21.57
C TRP A 54 3.10 7.61 -20.15
N ASP A 55 2.05 7.55 -19.30
CA ASP A 55 2.13 7.94 -17.90
C ASP A 55 2.88 6.88 -17.06
N ILE A 56 3.35 7.28 -15.90
CA ILE A 56 4.03 6.42 -14.94
C ILE A 56 3.19 6.31 -13.67
N PHE A 57 2.95 5.09 -13.23
CA PHE A 57 2.33 4.80 -11.95
C PHE A 57 3.33 4.11 -11.03
N VAL A 58 3.58 4.70 -9.87
CA VAL A 58 4.48 4.16 -8.85
C VAL A 58 3.68 3.78 -7.63
N TRP A 59 3.88 2.57 -7.16
CA TRP A 59 3.14 2.03 -6.04
C TRP A 59 4.06 1.49 -4.94
N PHE A 60 3.84 1.96 -3.72
CA PHE A 60 4.60 1.55 -2.55
C PHE A 60 3.80 0.65 -1.63
N ASP A 61 4.41 -0.42 -1.16
CA ASP A 61 3.92 -1.19 -0.02
C ASP A 61 5.06 -1.75 0.82
N ALA A 62 4.89 -1.69 2.12
CA ALA A 62 5.77 -2.36 3.07
C ALA A 62 5.56 -3.88 3.09
N ASP A 63 4.41 -4.39 2.67
CA ASP A 63 4.07 -5.80 2.63
C ASP A 63 4.25 -6.40 1.23
N ILE A 64 5.25 -7.27 1.09
CA ILE A 64 5.56 -7.92 -0.19
C ILE A 64 4.41 -8.79 -0.71
N LYS A 65 3.61 -9.40 0.19
CA LYS A 65 2.47 -10.23 -0.23
C LYS A 65 1.39 -9.42 -0.94
N ASN A 66 1.13 -8.22 -0.43
CA ASN A 66 0.18 -7.31 -1.06
C ASN A 66 0.65 -6.93 -2.46
N LEU A 67 1.95 -6.59 -2.61
CA LEU A 67 2.51 -6.25 -3.92
C LEU A 67 2.38 -7.40 -4.93
N GLU A 68 2.58 -8.65 -4.50
CA GLU A 68 2.45 -9.80 -5.39
C GLU A 68 1.01 -10.02 -5.87
N LEU A 69 0.03 -9.87 -4.97
CA LEU A 69 -1.38 -9.96 -5.32
C LEU A 69 -1.79 -8.82 -6.27
N ALA A 70 -1.37 -7.62 -5.94
CA ALA A 70 -1.64 -6.44 -6.70
C ALA A 70 -1.04 -6.48 -8.12
N ARG A 71 0.19 -7.02 -8.27
CA ARG A 71 0.82 -7.17 -9.58
C ARG A 71 -0.08 -7.88 -10.57
N ILE A 72 -0.64 -9.03 -10.17
CA ILE A 72 -1.51 -9.84 -11.03
C ILE A 72 -2.70 -9.02 -11.52
N ARG A 73 -3.32 -8.26 -10.62
CA ARG A 73 -4.50 -7.45 -10.95
C ARG A 73 -4.15 -6.27 -11.84
N LEU A 74 -3.07 -5.57 -11.52
CA LEU A 74 -2.65 -4.40 -12.30
C LEU A 74 -2.17 -4.79 -13.69
N GLU A 75 -1.51 -5.92 -13.87
CA GLU A 75 -1.14 -6.45 -15.18
C GLU A 75 -2.39 -6.70 -16.04
N GLU A 76 -3.47 -7.22 -15.45
CA GLU A 76 -4.73 -7.42 -16.16
C GLU A 76 -5.35 -6.10 -16.61
N VAL A 77 -5.50 -5.13 -15.72
CA VAL A 77 -6.07 -3.81 -16.04
C VAL A 77 -5.20 -3.06 -17.05
N ASN A 78 -3.87 -3.19 -16.94
CA ASN A 78 -2.92 -2.46 -17.78
C ASN A 78 -2.73 -3.04 -19.18
N LYS A 79 -3.26 -4.21 -19.50
CA LYS A 79 -3.08 -4.88 -20.80
C LYS A 79 -3.34 -3.96 -22.01
N ASN A 80 -4.39 -3.14 -21.91
CA ASN A 80 -4.80 -2.24 -22.99
C ASN A 80 -4.32 -0.80 -22.77
N LYS A 81 -3.88 -0.44 -21.59
CA LYS A 81 -3.47 0.91 -21.22
C LYS A 81 -1.99 1.17 -21.45
N LYS A 82 -1.14 0.19 -21.13
CA LYS A 82 0.33 0.28 -21.30
C LYS A 82 0.95 1.44 -20.50
N VAL A 83 0.41 1.72 -19.33
CA VAL A 83 1.01 2.62 -18.34
C VAL A 83 2.31 1.97 -17.84
N GLU A 84 3.36 2.74 -17.66
CA GLU A 84 4.59 2.25 -17.01
C GLU A 84 4.35 2.10 -15.52
N ILE A 85 4.51 0.87 -14.97
CA ILE A 85 4.19 0.58 -13.57
C ILE A 85 5.45 0.18 -12.82
N HIS A 86 5.72 0.84 -11.69
CA HIS A 86 6.75 0.50 -10.74
C HIS A 86 6.13 0.06 -9.42
N LEU A 87 6.41 -1.17 -8.98
CA LEU A 87 5.99 -1.71 -7.69
C LEU A 87 7.20 -1.73 -6.74
N ILE A 88 7.14 -0.99 -5.66
CA ILE A 88 8.27 -0.78 -4.75
C ILE A 88 7.93 -1.33 -3.37
N ASN A 89 8.65 -2.38 -2.95
CA ASN A 89 8.54 -2.91 -1.60
C ASN A 89 9.35 -2.06 -0.62
N SER A 90 8.78 -0.97 -0.17
CA SER A 90 9.38 -0.05 0.79
C SER A 90 8.31 0.68 1.60
N ASN A 91 8.74 1.25 2.72
CA ASN A 91 7.89 2.17 3.46
C ASN A 91 7.95 3.56 2.78
N PHE A 92 6.83 4.28 2.77
CA PHE A 92 6.73 5.64 2.21
C PHE A 92 7.69 6.66 2.85
N TRP A 93 8.24 6.38 4.02
CA TRP A 93 9.33 7.19 4.61
C TRP A 93 10.56 7.26 3.72
N ASN A 94 10.79 6.24 2.88
CA ASN A 94 11.90 6.17 1.94
C ASN A 94 11.51 6.64 0.53
N LEU A 95 10.35 7.25 0.37
CA LEU A 95 9.77 7.63 -0.91
C LEU A 95 10.77 8.34 -1.82
N LYS A 96 11.43 9.37 -1.31
CA LYS A 96 12.41 10.16 -2.07
C LYS A 96 13.54 9.29 -2.61
N ASP A 97 14.16 8.52 -1.73
CA ASP A 97 15.32 7.69 -2.09
C ASP A 97 14.93 6.59 -3.09
N GLU A 98 13.74 6.01 -2.94
CA GLU A 98 13.25 4.98 -3.85
C GLU A 98 12.88 5.55 -5.22
N LEU A 99 12.28 6.74 -5.29
CA LEU A 99 12.00 7.41 -6.56
C LEU A 99 13.30 7.83 -7.27
N GLU A 100 14.31 8.30 -6.55
CA GLU A 100 15.62 8.63 -7.12
C GLU A 100 16.31 7.41 -7.73
N LYS A 101 16.19 6.21 -7.15
CA LYS A 101 16.74 4.95 -7.69
C LYS A 101 16.16 4.58 -9.06
N ILE A 102 14.92 4.94 -9.32
CA ILE A 102 14.25 4.72 -10.60
C ILE A 102 14.22 5.98 -11.49
N TRP A 103 15.09 6.96 -11.18
CA TRP A 103 15.30 8.19 -11.95
C TRP A 103 14.07 9.12 -12.03
N ILE A 104 13.11 9.00 -11.10
CA ILE A 104 11.97 9.90 -10.97
C ILE A 104 12.35 11.03 -10.01
N LYS A 105 12.44 12.26 -10.55
CA LYS A 105 12.80 13.46 -9.78
C LYS A 105 11.60 14.35 -9.46
N GLU A 106 10.55 14.25 -10.24
CA GLU A 106 9.33 15.04 -10.10
C GLU A 106 8.12 14.12 -10.22
N ILE A 107 7.09 14.41 -9.45
CA ILE A 107 5.82 13.70 -9.48
C ILE A 107 4.68 14.68 -9.77
N THR A 108 3.62 14.20 -10.40
CA THR A 108 2.44 15.04 -10.69
C THR A 108 1.47 15.00 -9.52
N TRP A 109 1.22 13.82 -8.99
CA TRP A 109 0.31 13.57 -7.90
C TRP A 109 0.85 12.49 -6.97
N ILE A 110 0.53 12.62 -5.70
CA ILE A 110 0.76 11.60 -4.68
C ILE A 110 -0.44 11.53 -3.77
N TYR A 111 -0.82 10.31 -3.39
CA TYR A 111 -1.86 10.09 -2.38
C TYR A 111 -1.46 9.01 -1.39
N TYR A 112 -2.12 9.05 -0.24
CA TYR A 112 -1.90 8.16 0.89
C TYR A 112 -3.24 7.65 1.38
N ASP A 113 -3.41 6.33 1.44
CA ASP A 113 -4.48 5.65 2.17
C ASP A 113 -3.88 5.00 3.42
N LEU A 114 -3.85 5.77 4.51
CA LEU A 114 -3.08 5.43 5.72
C LEU A 114 -3.78 4.41 6.64
N TRP A 115 -4.60 3.52 6.09
CA TRP A 115 -5.30 2.51 6.85
C TRP A 115 -4.76 1.10 6.62
N LEU A 116 -5.05 0.19 7.56
CA LEU A 116 -4.75 -1.24 7.41
C LEU A 116 -5.68 -1.85 6.36
N SER A 117 -5.15 -2.67 5.47
CA SER A 117 -5.97 -3.41 4.53
C SER A 117 -6.82 -4.47 5.25
N SER A 118 -7.98 -4.80 4.69
CA SER A 118 -8.84 -5.87 5.22
C SER A 118 -8.11 -7.21 5.29
N LEU A 119 -7.14 -7.45 4.40
CA LEU A 119 -6.29 -8.65 4.44
C LEU A 119 -5.48 -8.73 5.73
N HIS A 120 -4.93 -7.60 6.21
CA HIS A 120 -4.20 -7.57 7.47
C HIS A 120 -5.08 -7.90 8.66
N LEU A 121 -6.33 -7.43 8.67
CA LEU A 121 -7.30 -7.69 9.74
C LEU A 121 -7.76 -9.16 9.75
N ASP A 122 -7.78 -9.80 8.59
CA ASP A 122 -8.20 -11.21 8.45
C ASP A 122 -7.07 -12.21 8.78
N GLU A 123 -5.80 -11.80 8.72
CA GLU A 123 -4.65 -12.64 9.06
C GLU A 123 -4.46 -12.74 10.60
N ALA A 124 -4.99 -13.80 11.23
CA ALA A 124 -4.86 -14.01 12.67
C ALA A 124 -3.39 -14.07 13.16
N ASP A 125 -2.48 -14.58 12.33
CA ASP A 125 -1.05 -14.72 12.63
C ASP A 125 -0.27 -13.38 12.64
N ARG A 126 -0.93 -12.27 12.35
CA ARG A 126 -0.38 -10.90 12.41
C ARG A 126 -0.95 -10.05 13.54
N TRP A 127 -2.07 -10.48 14.09
CA TRP A 127 -2.76 -9.86 15.22
C TRP A 127 -3.02 -8.34 15.08
N PHE A 128 -3.45 -7.92 13.90
CA PHE A 128 -3.94 -6.56 13.68
C PHE A 128 -5.39 -6.36 14.13
N SER A 129 -6.06 -7.45 14.52
CA SER A 129 -7.43 -7.44 15.03
C SER A 129 -7.52 -8.26 16.31
N PHE A 130 -8.17 -7.71 17.33
CA PHE A 130 -8.48 -8.40 18.58
C PHE A 130 -9.66 -9.40 18.44
N MET A 131 -10.27 -9.50 17.27
CA MET A 131 -11.37 -10.44 17.00
C MET A 131 -10.90 -11.88 16.80
N LYS A 132 -9.61 -12.11 16.61
CA LYS A 132 -9.01 -13.43 16.40
C LYS A 132 -7.80 -13.58 17.28
N ASP A 133 -7.66 -14.78 17.89
CA ASP A 133 -6.44 -15.12 18.64
C ASP A 133 -5.28 -15.36 17.69
N GLY A 134 -4.10 -14.93 18.10
CA GLY A 134 -2.86 -15.09 17.33
C GLY A 134 -1.64 -14.56 18.06
N PRO A 135 -0.43 -14.73 17.51
CA PRO A 135 0.78 -14.17 18.08
C PRO A 135 0.75 -12.65 17.99
N LEU A 136 1.13 -11.95 19.04
CA LEU A 136 1.22 -10.49 19.12
C LEU A 136 2.39 -9.99 18.22
N ASP A 137 2.22 -10.05 16.92
CA ASP A 137 3.23 -9.66 15.94
C ASP A 137 3.14 -8.17 15.58
N MET A 138 2.06 -7.75 14.93
CA MET A 138 1.72 -6.39 14.49
C MET A 138 2.72 -5.76 13.48
N ARG A 139 3.54 -6.55 12.80
CA ARG A 139 4.46 -6.06 11.77
C ARG A 139 3.84 -6.13 10.38
N LEU A 140 3.87 -5.03 9.64
CA LEU A 140 3.55 -5.03 8.22
C LEU A 140 4.60 -5.80 7.42
N ASN A 141 5.87 -5.66 7.79
CA ASN A 141 6.97 -6.44 7.19
C ASN A 141 7.57 -7.39 8.23
N LYS A 142 7.26 -8.69 8.10
CA LYS A 142 7.73 -9.74 9.03
C LYS A 142 9.24 -9.99 8.98
N THR A 143 9.94 -9.53 7.95
CA THR A 143 11.40 -9.70 7.82
C THR A 143 12.20 -8.60 8.51
N LYS A 144 11.54 -7.52 8.90
CA LYS A 144 12.16 -6.36 9.54
C LYS A 144 11.44 -6.10 10.87
N TRP A 145 12.14 -5.43 11.77
CA TRP A 145 11.64 -4.95 13.05
C TRP A 145 11.30 -6.05 14.08
N LYS A 146 11.19 -5.62 15.33
CA LYS A 146 10.73 -6.44 16.44
C LYS A 146 9.21 -6.59 16.37
N THR A 147 8.70 -7.72 16.87
CA THR A 147 7.27 -7.90 17.08
C THR A 147 6.77 -7.02 18.22
N ALA A 148 5.47 -6.77 18.29
CA ALA A 148 4.88 -6.11 19.43
C ALA A 148 5.12 -6.92 20.73
N ALA A 149 5.09 -8.25 20.66
CA ALA A 149 5.47 -9.12 21.78
C ALA A 149 6.91 -8.88 22.24
N ASP A 150 7.88 -8.76 21.33
CA ASP A 150 9.27 -8.47 21.68
C ASP A 150 9.39 -7.11 22.40
N ILE A 151 8.68 -6.11 21.93
CA ILE A 151 8.68 -4.75 22.53
C ILE A 151 8.12 -4.82 23.94
N VAL A 152 6.92 -5.36 24.12
CA VAL A 152 6.23 -5.41 25.42
C VAL A 152 7.02 -6.24 26.44
N ASN A 153 7.68 -7.32 26.03
CA ASN A 153 8.40 -8.20 26.95
C ASN A 153 9.87 -7.82 27.20
N SER A 154 10.45 -6.93 26.38
CA SER A 154 11.89 -6.62 26.50
C SER A 154 12.22 -5.17 26.84
N TYR A 155 11.28 -4.23 26.63
CA TYR A 155 11.48 -2.82 26.93
C TYR A 155 11.26 -2.55 28.41
N LYS A 156 11.96 -1.54 28.95
CA LYS A 156 11.78 -1.06 30.32
C LYS A 156 10.46 -0.30 30.44
N ASP A 157 9.90 -0.28 31.66
CA ASP A 157 8.66 0.45 31.95
C ASP A 157 8.70 1.92 31.49
N SER A 158 9.86 2.58 31.62
CA SER A 158 10.03 3.97 31.16
C SER A 158 9.91 4.11 29.65
N GLU A 159 10.45 3.15 28.89
CA GLU A 159 10.41 3.14 27.42
C GLU A 159 8.98 2.82 26.93
N LEU A 160 8.31 1.85 27.55
CA LEU A 160 6.91 1.53 27.24
C LEU A 160 5.99 2.71 27.56
N ARG A 161 6.20 3.37 28.70
CA ARG A 161 5.46 4.57 29.07
C ARG A 161 5.64 5.69 28.06
N GLU A 162 6.85 5.90 27.57
CA GLU A 162 7.12 6.92 26.54
C GLU A 162 6.37 6.62 25.23
N ILE A 163 6.34 5.36 24.80
CA ILE A 163 5.57 4.94 23.63
C ILE A 163 4.08 5.26 23.83
N PHE A 164 3.47 4.83 24.94
CA PHE A 164 2.05 5.04 25.21
C PHE A 164 1.65 6.51 25.44
N LEU A 165 2.59 7.37 25.81
CA LEU A 165 2.30 8.81 25.94
C LEU A 165 2.45 9.57 24.62
N LYS A 166 3.21 9.01 23.67
CA LYS A 166 3.51 9.65 22.39
C LYS A 166 2.53 9.27 21.29
N TYR A 167 1.97 8.07 21.35
CA TYR A 167 1.07 7.49 20.35
C TYR A 167 -0.25 7.04 20.98
#